data_24710e450fccaefdd8c93f4d934e92e3
#
_entry.id   24710e450fccaefdd8c93f4d934e92e3
#
_cell.length_a   1.000
_cell.length_b   1.000
_cell.length_c   1.000
_cell.angle_alpha   90.00
_cell.angle_beta   90.00
_cell.angle_gamma   90.00
#
_symmetry.space_group_name_H-M   'P 1'
#
loop_
_entity.id
_entity.type
_entity.pdbx_description
1 polymer ?
#
loop_
_entity_poly.entity_id
_entity_poly.type
_entity_poly.pdbx_seq_one_letter_code
_entity_poly.pdbx_strand_id
1 'polypeptide(L)'
;MQAGIIGLGAMGTGMARNIARSGYLTKLWNRTPDKAHKLAAELGIEAAISIQQLASSIDIIIICVSADNDLLEVINAILPYVKPGGIVIDTSTVSSATALVAADLLASRQIHFLDAPVSGGVEGAENGTLAMMVGGDNAILDKVKPVLEAMCARIIYMGKTGMGQGTKAVNQIMVAGINQAVTEALAFAQAEGLPLEKVIEVVAGGAAGNWFLDHRGLSMTQQDFQPGFKLGLHHKDLKICQSMAAKNLASLPGVEQTLLDYDELIKEGFADEDISALFRLKQRESSAG
;
A
#
# COMPACT_ATOMS: atom_id res chain seq x y z
N MET A 1 -17.72 10.52 15.76
CA MET A 1 -17.07 9.22 15.49
C MET A 1 -15.62 9.32 15.94
N GLN A 2 -15.15 8.33 16.67
CA GLN A 2 -13.77 8.27 17.12
C GLN A 2 -13.05 7.17 16.36
N ALA A 3 -11.91 7.50 15.75
CA ALA A 3 -11.08 6.57 15.02
C ALA A 3 -9.83 6.19 15.80
N GLY A 4 -9.41 4.94 15.64
CA GLY A 4 -8.11 4.45 16.09
C GLY A 4 -7.36 3.82 14.93
N ILE A 5 -6.03 3.90 14.94
CA ILE A 5 -5.19 3.28 13.91
C ILE A 5 -4.25 2.23 14.51
N ILE A 6 -4.16 1.10 13.84
CA ILE A 6 -3.28 -0.03 14.17
C ILE A 6 -2.28 -0.20 13.02
N GLY A 7 -0.98 -0.09 13.35
CA GLY A 7 0.10 -0.21 12.39
C GLY A 7 0.63 1.15 11.91
N LEU A 8 1.82 1.51 12.40
CA LEU A 8 2.49 2.79 12.16
C LEU A 8 3.78 2.57 11.35
N GLY A 9 3.62 1.88 10.22
CA GLY A 9 4.64 1.81 9.17
C GLY A 9 4.74 3.14 8.41
N ALA A 10 5.46 3.16 7.29
CA ALA A 10 5.63 4.35 6.47
C ALA A 10 4.28 4.98 6.05
N MET A 11 3.31 4.15 5.61
CA MET A 11 1.98 4.62 5.22
C MET A 11 1.12 4.98 6.44
N GLY A 12 1.05 4.10 7.44
CA GLY A 12 0.19 4.28 8.62
C GLY A 12 0.53 5.54 9.43
N THR A 13 1.79 5.93 9.48
CA THR A 13 2.22 7.16 10.16
C THR A 13 1.68 8.41 9.46
N GLY A 14 1.79 8.50 8.13
CA GLY A 14 1.24 9.61 7.34
C GLY A 14 -0.29 9.69 7.45
N MET A 15 -0.97 8.54 7.32
CA MET A 15 -2.43 8.46 7.49
C MET A 15 -2.86 8.92 8.89
N ALA A 16 -2.17 8.47 9.95
CA ALA A 16 -2.46 8.85 11.33
C ALA A 16 -2.39 10.38 11.53
N ARG A 17 -1.35 11.04 10.98
CA ARG A 17 -1.21 12.50 11.04
C ARG A 17 -2.40 13.23 10.39
N ASN A 18 -2.83 12.79 9.23
CA ASN A 18 -3.94 13.42 8.52
C ASN A 18 -5.28 13.21 9.24
N ILE A 19 -5.55 12.01 9.75
CA ILE A 19 -6.79 11.71 10.50
C ILE A 19 -6.80 12.49 11.84
N ALA A 20 -5.64 12.63 12.51
CA ALA A 20 -5.52 13.42 13.74
C ALA A 20 -5.75 14.91 13.47
N ARG A 21 -5.17 15.44 12.38
CA ARG A 21 -5.33 16.84 11.96
C ARG A 21 -6.80 17.20 11.68
N SER A 22 -7.59 16.24 11.24
CA SER A 22 -9.04 16.38 11.01
C SER A 22 -9.88 16.13 12.28
N GLY A 23 -9.26 15.87 13.43
CA GLY A 23 -9.94 15.71 14.72
C GLY A 23 -10.63 14.36 14.94
N TYR A 24 -10.45 13.38 14.06
CA TYR A 24 -11.07 12.06 14.18
C TYR A 24 -10.23 11.05 14.96
N LEU A 25 -8.88 11.13 14.86
CA LEU A 25 -8.00 10.16 15.50
C LEU A 25 -7.85 10.47 17.00
N THR A 26 -8.18 9.50 17.84
CA THR A 26 -8.08 9.63 19.29
C THR A 26 -7.09 8.66 19.92
N LYS A 27 -6.83 7.53 19.25
CA LYS A 27 -5.89 6.51 19.73
C LYS A 27 -5.11 5.90 18.58
N LEU A 28 -3.90 5.44 18.91
CA LEU A 28 -3.08 4.66 17.99
C LEU A 28 -2.37 3.53 18.71
N TRP A 29 -2.02 2.49 17.96
CA TRP A 29 -1.27 1.36 18.46
C TRP A 29 -0.32 0.80 17.39
N ASN A 30 0.83 0.32 17.84
CA ASN A 30 1.79 -0.35 16.98
C ASN A 30 2.49 -1.49 17.73
N ARG A 31 2.85 -2.56 17.03
CA ARG A 31 3.59 -3.71 17.58
C ARG A 31 4.91 -3.30 18.25
N THR A 32 5.59 -2.27 17.70
CA THR A 32 6.74 -1.61 18.34
C THR A 32 6.24 -0.39 19.13
N PRO A 33 6.19 -0.44 20.47
CA PRO A 33 5.53 0.58 21.30
C PRO A 33 6.15 1.98 21.16
N ASP A 34 7.47 2.07 21.00
CA ASP A 34 8.18 3.36 20.90
C ASP A 34 7.69 4.21 19.74
N LYS A 35 7.35 3.58 18.59
CA LYS A 35 6.76 4.30 17.44
C LYS A 35 5.40 4.88 17.79
N ALA A 36 4.59 4.13 18.54
CA ALA A 36 3.26 4.58 18.97
C ALA A 36 3.38 5.75 19.95
N HIS A 37 4.22 5.63 20.97
CA HIS A 37 4.43 6.68 21.97
C HIS A 37 4.97 7.98 21.35
N LYS A 38 5.96 7.86 20.45
CA LYS A 38 6.53 9.03 19.76
C LYS A 38 5.50 9.78 18.93
N LEU A 39 4.72 9.04 18.12
CA LEU A 39 3.71 9.65 17.27
C LEU A 39 2.52 10.20 18.09
N ALA A 40 2.11 9.51 19.15
CA ALA A 40 1.06 9.97 20.04
C ALA A 40 1.41 11.29 20.72
N ALA A 41 2.66 11.41 21.22
CA ALA A 41 3.17 12.66 21.79
C ALA A 41 3.21 13.80 20.77
N GLU A 42 3.63 13.52 19.52
CA GLU A 42 3.62 14.49 18.42
C GLU A 42 2.20 15.01 18.13
N LEU A 43 1.21 14.11 18.15
CA LEU A 43 -0.16 14.42 17.75
C LEU A 43 -1.06 14.88 18.91
N GLY A 44 -0.58 14.82 20.16
CA GLY A 44 -1.37 15.16 21.34
C GLY A 44 -2.53 14.19 21.61
N ILE A 45 -2.37 12.90 21.24
CA ILE A 45 -3.38 11.86 21.40
C ILE A 45 -2.85 10.68 22.26
N GLU A 46 -3.69 9.69 22.52
CA GLU A 46 -3.31 8.54 23.35
C GLU A 46 -2.63 7.43 22.54
N ALA A 47 -1.46 6.97 23.01
CA ALA A 47 -0.93 5.66 22.61
C ALA A 47 -1.58 4.57 23.47
N ALA A 48 -2.34 3.68 22.83
CA ALA A 48 -2.95 2.57 23.56
C ALA A 48 -1.87 1.61 24.09
N ILE A 49 -1.99 1.20 25.35
CA ILE A 49 -1.06 0.25 25.98
C ILE A 49 -1.19 -1.17 25.43
N SER A 50 -2.33 -1.47 24.81
CA SER A 50 -2.59 -2.73 24.15
C SER A 50 -3.58 -2.56 22.99
N ILE A 51 -3.54 -3.51 22.06
CA ILE A 51 -4.48 -3.56 20.93
C ILE A 51 -5.93 -3.74 21.42
N GLN A 52 -6.12 -4.46 22.51
CA GLN A 52 -7.42 -4.70 23.15
C GLN A 52 -8.01 -3.41 23.74
N GLN A 53 -7.17 -2.58 24.38
CA GLN A 53 -7.59 -1.28 24.91
C GLN A 53 -8.06 -0.37 23.78
N LEU A 54 -7.33 -0.32 22.67
CA LEU A 54 -7.76 0.44 21.49
C LEU A 54 -9.12 -0.07 21.02
N ALA A 55 -9.24 -1.37 20.77
CA ALA A 55 -10.43 -1.97 20.18
C ALA A 55 -11.71 -1.77 21.03
N SER A 56 -11.59 -1.78 22.37
CA SER A 56 -12.75 -1.63 23.26
C SER A 56 -13.29 -0.20 23.36
N SER A 57 -12.51 0.80 22.94
CA SER A 57 -12.81 2.21 23.17
C SER A 57 -13.09 3.03 21.91
N ILE A 58 -12.96 2.44 20.72
CA ILE A 58 -13.02 3.13 19.42
C ILE A 58 -14.18 2.61 18.57
N ASP A 59 -14.84 3.49 17.83
CA ASP A 59 -15.93 3.15 16.91
C ASP A 59 -15.42 2.66 15.54
N ILE A 60 -14.31 3.26 15.06
CA ILE A 60 -13.72 2.99 13.74
C ILE A 60 -12.25 2.61 13.94
N ILE A 61 -11.90 1.38 13.58
CA ILE A 61 -10.53 0.87 13.65
C ILE A 61 -9.97 0.82 12.23
N ILE A 62 -8.88 1.56 11.99
CA ILE A 62 -8.15 1.55 10.74
C ILE A 62 -6.92 0.68 10.93
N ILE A 63 -6.73 -0.31 10.05
CA ILE A 63 -5.59 -1.24 10.09
C ILE A 63 -4.68 -0.95 8.89
N CYS A 64 -3.36 -0.86 9.14
CA CYS A 64 -2.35 -0.69 8.12
C CYS A 64 -1.14 -1.58 8.46
N VAL A 65 -1.18 -2.82 8.03
CA VAL A 65 -0.15 -3.84 8.30
C VAL A 65 0.50 -4.35 7.01
N SER A 66 1.50 -5.25 7.15
CA SER A 66 2.37 -5.58 6.04
C SER A 66 1.91 -6.77 5.21
N ALA A 67 1.18 -7.73 5.79
CA ALA A 67 0.90 -9.01 5.14
C ALA A 67 -0.45 -9.62 5.60
N ASP A 68 -0.89 -10.66 4.86
CA ASP A 68 -2.11 -11.42 5.13
C ASP A 68 -2.17 -11.95 6.58
N ASN A 69 -1.09 -12.55 7.05
CA ASN A 69 -1.02 -13.08 8.41
C ASN A 69 -1.10 -11.97 9.47
N ASP A 70 -0.41 -10.84 9.25
CA ASP A 70 -0.46 -9.71 10.17
C ASP A 70 -1.90 -9.18 10.32
N LEU A 71 -2.67 -9.12 9.20
CA LEU A 71 -4.07 -8.70 9.26
C LEU A 71 -4.91 -9.69 10.10
N LEU A 72 -4.79 -10.99 9.84
CA LEU A 72 -5.56 -12.00 10.56
C LEU A 72 -5.18 -12.05 12.04
N GLU A 73 -3.91 -11.87 12.40
CA GLU A 73 -3.47 -11.73 13.79
C GLU A 73 -4.13 -10.53 14.48
N VAL A 74 -4.15 -9.36 13.82
CA VAL A 74 -4.80 -8.15 14.33
C VAL A 74 -6.31 -8.39 14.49
N ILE A 75 -6.99 -8.94 13.47
CA ILE A 75 -8.43 -9.23 13.52
C ILE A 75 -8.74 -10.15 14.71
N ASN A 76 -8.02 -11.26 14.87
CA ASN A 76 -8.24 -12.18 16.00
C ASN A 76 -7.99 -11.51 17.35
N ALA A 77 -7.00 -10.62 17.44
CA ALA A 77 -6.68 -9.92 18.69
C ALA A 77 -7.74 -8.88 19.08
N ILE A 78 -8.39 -8.22 18.12
CA ILE A 78 -9.42 -7.20 18.39
C ILE A 78 -10.84 -7.77 18.48
N LEU A 79 -11.12 -8.88 17.82
CA LEU A 79 -12.45 -9.48 17.67
C LEU A 79 -13.26 -9.60 19.00
N PRO A 80 -12.66 -10.02 20.13
CA PRO A 80 -13.39 -10.13 21.41
C PRO A 80 -13.76 -8.79 22.03
N TYR A 81 -13.12 -7.68 21.61
CA TYR A 81 -13.16 -6.38 22.28
C TYR A 81 -13.90 -5.31 21.48
N VAL A 82 -14.02 -5.45 20.17
CA VAL A 82 -14.80 -4.54 19.33
C VAL A 82 -16.28 -4.71 19.63
N LYS A 83 -16.98 -3.60 19.84
CA LYS A 83 -18.42 -3.62 20.14
C LYS A 83 -19.24 -3.98 18.90
N PRO A 84 -20.38 -4.64 19.03
CA PRO A 84 -21.34 -4.79 17.94
C PRO A 84 -21.65 -3.44 17.29
N GLY A 85 -21.68 -3.39 15.96
CA GLY A 85 -21.84 -2.16 15.19
C GLY A 85 -20.55 -1.35 14.97
N GLY A 86 -19.41 -1.79 15.58
CA GLY A 86 -18.09 -1.23 15.29
C GLY A 86 -17.69 -1.44 13.84
N ILE A 87 -16.77 -0.63 13.33
CA ILE A 87 -16.32 -0.67 11.93
C ILE A 87 -14.81 -0.87 11.89
N VAL A 88 -14.37 -1.88 11.14
CA VAL A 88 -12.96 -2.16 10.87
C VAL A 88 -12.68 -1.88 9.39
N ILE A 89 -11.65 -1.09 9.13
CA ILE A 89 -11.23 -0.68 7.79
C ILE A 89 -9.78 -1.13 7.59
N ASP A 90 -9.57 -2.07 6.68
CA ASP A 90 -8.23 -2.55 6.34
C ASP A 90 -7.67 -1.79 5.15
N THR A 91 -6.61 -1.01 5.37
CA THR A 91 -5.89 -0.28 4.33
C THR A 91 -4.64 -0.99 3.83
N SER A 92 -4.38 -2.18 4.36
CA SER A 92 -3.24 -3.02 3.97
C SER A 92 -3.40 -3.58 2.56
N THR A 93 -2.30 -4.01 1.94
CA THR A 93 -2.36 -4.82 0.72
C THR A 93 -2.27 -6.29 1.11
N VAL A 94 -3.40 -6.98 0.99
CA VAL A 94 -3.56 -8.42 1.28
C VAL A 94 -4.34 -9.09 0.15
N SER A 95 -4.47 -10.42 0.20
CA SER A 95 -5.28 -11.14 -0.79
C SER A 95 -6.78 -10.90 -0.57
N SER A 96 -7.57 -10.94 -1.67
CA SER A 96 -9.03 -10.90 -1.55
C SER A 96 -9.58 -12.04 -0.68
N ALA A 97 -8.92 -13.19 -0.65
CA ALA A 97 -9.32 -14.31 0.20
C ALA A 97 -9.15 -13.96 1.69
N THR A 98 -8.05 -13.32 2.06
CA THR A 98 -7.81 -12.86 3.43
C THR A 98 -8.83 -11.81 3.85
N ALA A 99 -9.17 -10.87 2.96
CA ALA A 99 -10.22 -9.88 3.23
C ALA A 99 -11.59 -10.55 3.48
N LEU A 100 -11.94 -11.58 2.72
CA LEU A 100 -13.18 -12.35 2.94
C LEU A 100 -13.16 -13.06 4.29
N VAL A 101 -12.07 -13.73 4.66
CA VAL A 101 -11.93 -14.39 5.97
C VAL A 101 -12.05 -13.37 7.12
N ALA A 102 -11.40 -12.21 7.00
CA ALA A 102 -11.49 -11.14 7.99
C ALA A 102 -12.94 -10.64 8.15
N ALA A 103 -13.63 -10.44 7.03
CA ALA A 103 -15.03 -10.02 7.04
C ALA A 103 -15.95 -11.05 7.72
N ASP A 104 -15.81 -12.34 7.42
CA ASP A 104 -16.61 -13.41 8.00
C ASP A 104 -16.40 -13.51 9.52
N LEU A 105 -15.13 -13.41 9.98
CA LEU A 105 -14.81 -13.39 11.41
C LEU A 105 -15.49 -12.22 12.13
N LEU A 106 -15.40 -11.02 11.58
CA LEU A 106 -15.99 -9.81 12.16
C LEU A 106 -17.52 -9.83 12.12
N ALA A 107 -18.11 -10.31 11.01
CA ALA A 107 -19.56 -10.44 10.85
C ALA A 107 -20.18 -11.38 11.90
N SER A 108 -19.46 -12.42 12.35
CA SER A 108 -19.89 -13.32 13.43
C SER A 108 -20.16 -12.60 14.76
N ARG A 109 -19.63 -11.37 14.92
CA ARG A 109 -19.79 -10.51 16.08
C ARG A 109 -20.53 -9.20 15.77
N GLN A 110 -21.21 -9.14 14.62
CA GLN A 110 -21.94 -7.93 14.16
C GLN A 110 -21.03 -6.70 14.01
N ILE A 111 -19.78 -6.91 13.57
CA ILE A 111 -18.80 -5.87 13.30
C ILE A 111 -18.70 -5.71 11.79
N HIS A 112 -18.75 -4.49 11.30
CA HIS A 112 -18.62 -4.17 9.88
C HIS A 112 -17.16 -4.17 9.43
N PHE A 113 -16.92 -4.60 8.19
CA PHE A 113 -15.59 -4.62 7.60
C PHE A 113 -15.59 -3.99 6.21
N LEU A 114 -14.56 -3.17 5.94
CA LEU A 114 -14.25 -2.66 4.61
C LEU A 114 -12.80 -3.02 4.26
N ASP A 115 -12.58 -3.68 3.12
CA ASP A 115 -11.26 -3.78 2.52
C ASP A 115 -11.01 -2.54 1.67
N ALA A 116 -10.10 -1.72 2.11
CA ALA A 116 -9.89 -0.37 1.61
C ALA A 116 -8.42 -0.06 1.30
N PRO A 117 -7.73 -0.91 0.52
CA PRO A 117 -6.33 -0.66 0.16
C PRO A 117 -6.16 0.65 -0.57
N VAL A 118 -4.95 1.21 -0.45
CA VAL A 118 -4.62 2.54 -0.96
C VAL A 118 -3.48 2.52 -1.97
N SER A 119 -3.43 3.54 -2.81
CA SER A 119 -2.36 3.85 -3.74
C SER A 119 -1.94 5.31 -3.60
N GLY A 120 -0.65 5.61 -3.82
CA GLY A 120 -0.08 6.97 -3.69
C GLY A 120 1.23 7.01 -2.91
N GLY A 121 1.71 5.86 -2.40
CA GLY A 121 2.99 5.75 -1.70
C GLY A 121 3.06 6.55 -0.40
N VAL A 122 4.27 6.69 0.13
CA VAL A 122 4.54 7.44 1.37
C VAL A 122 4.14 8.91 1.21
N GLU A 123 4.45 9.50 0.08
CA GLU A 123 4.12 10.89 -0.24
C GLU A 123 2.61 11.14 -0.20
N GLY A 124 1.81 10.27 -0.84
CA GLY A 124 0.35 10.38 -0.80
C GLY A 124 -0.22 10.21 0.60
N ALA A 125 0.38 9.34 1.43
CA ALA A 125 -0.02 9.17 2.83
C ALA A 125 0.30 10.41 3.69
N GLU A 126 1.45 11.05 3.47
CA GLU A 126 1.83 12.27 4.18
C GLU A 126 0.98 13.48 3.78
N ASN A 127 0.70 13.62 2.49
CA ASN A 127 -0.07 14.73 1.93
C ASN A 127 -1.59 14.56 2.02
N GLY A 128 -2.10 13.41 2.44
CA GLY A 128 -3.55 13.12 2.48
C GLY A 128 -4.17 12.96 1.09
N THR A 129 -3.39 12.58 0.09
CA THR A 129 -3.81 12.52 -1.32
C THR A 129 -3.95 11.10 -1.87
N LEU A 130 -4.08 10.11 -0.98
CA LEU A 130 -4.21 8.71 -1.39
C LEU A 130 -5.45 8.48 -2.27
N ALA A 131 -5.34 7.49 -3.15
CA ALA A 131 -6.48 6.88 -3.84
C ALA A 131 -6.83 5.57 -3.13
N MET A 132 -8.08 5.45 -2.67
CA MET A 132 -8.59 4.32 -1.92
C MET A 132 -9.61 3.53 -2.75
N MET A 133 -9.49 2.21 -2.75
CA MET A 133 -10.35 1.25 -3.46
C MET A 133 -11.14 0.47 -2.43
N VAL A 134 -12.45 0.71 -2.31
CA VAL A 134 -13.23 0.17 -1.18
C VAL A 134 -14.14 -0.97 -1.61
N GLY A 135 -13.96 -2.14 -0.98
CA GLY A 135 -14.89 -3.25 -1.01
C GLY A 135 -15.65 -3.39 0.31
N GLY A 136 -16.91 -3.77 0.25
CA GLY A 136 -17.78 -4.00 1.40
C GLY A 136 -19.16 -3.39 1.28
N ASP A 137 -19.79 -3.05 2.40
CA ASP A 137 -21.11 -2.41 2.41
C ASP A 137 -20.99 -0.92 2.11
N ASN A 138 -21.69 -0.45 1.04
CA ASN A 138 -21.68 0.95 0.64
C ASN A 138 -22.27 1.89 1.70
N ALA A 139 -23.27 1.45 2.46
CA ALA A 139 -23.87 2.27 3.52
C ALA A 139 -22.86 2.50 4.67
N ILE A 140 -21.99 1.50 4.94
CA ILE A 140 -20.90 1.66 5.91
C ILE A 140 -19.82 2.58 5.35
N LEU A 141 -19.49 2.50 4.06
CA LEU A 141 -18.56 3.43 3.42
C LEU A 141 -19.07 4.88 3.54
N ASP A 142 -20.33 5.14 3.21
CA ASP A 142 -20.91 6.49 3.32
C ASP A 142 -20.82 7.04 4.75
N LYS A 143 -21.03 6.18 5.75
CA LYS A 143 -20.92 6.55 7.17
C LYS A 143 -19.51 6.97 7.57
N VAL A 144 -18.46 6.29 7.07
CA VAL A 144 -17.07 6.54 7.47
C VAL A 144 -16.33 7.48 6.52
N LYS A 145 -16.94 7.84 5.41
CA LYS A 145 -16.34 8.67 4.35
C LYS A 145 -15.66 9.95 4.88
N PRO A 146 -16.26 10.72 5.84
CA PRO A 146 -15.59 11.91 6.37
C PRO A 146 -14.25 11.63 7.05
N VAL A 147 -14.08 10.44 7.65
CA VAL A 147 -12.80 10.03 8.25
C VAL A 147 -11.80 9.65 7.16
N LEU A 148 -12.25 8.98 6.11
CA LEU A 148 -11.40 8.55 5.00
C LEU A 148 -10.93 9.73 4.13
N GLU A 149 -11.75 10.74 3.94
CA GLU A 149 -11.42 11.98 3.23
C GLU A 149 -10.27 12.77 3.88
N ALA A 150 -10.01 12.55 5.18
CA ALA A 150 -8.85 13.13 5.84
C ALA A 150 -7.50 12.66 5.26
N MET A 151 -7.44 11.45 4.70
CA MET A 151 -6.21 10.84 4.19
C MET A 151 -6.23 10.51 2.69
N CYS A 152 -7.38 10.70 2.02
CA CYS A 152 -7.60 10.31 0.63
C CYS A 152 -8.19 11.43 -0.20
N ALA A 153 -7.59 11.72 -1.36
CA ALA A 153 -8.16 12.61 -2.36
C ALA A 153 -9.23 11.92 -3.22
N ARG A 154 -9.17 10.60 -3.34
CA ARG A 154 -10.13 9.80 -4.10
C ARG A 154 -10.51 8.55 -3.32
N ILE A 155 -11.81 8.29 -3.18
CA ILE A 155 -12.38 7.12 -2.54
C ILE A 155 -13.37 6.52 -3.53
N ILE A 156 -13.08 5.32 -4.01
CA ILE A 156 -13.87 4.66 -5.04
C ILE A 156 -14.45 3.37 -4.49
N TYR A 157 -15.78 3.26 -4.49
CA TYR A 157 -16.48 2.03 -4.15
C TYR A 157 -16.35 1.01 -5.29
N MET A 158 -15.81 -0.15 -5.00
CA MET A 158 -15.52 -1.20 -5.98
C MET A 158 -16.53 -2.34 -5.96
N GLY A 159 -17.43 -2.36 -4.97
CA GLY A 159 -18.43 -3.42 -4.82
C GLY A 159 -18.28 -4.18 -3.50
N LYS A 160 -18.62 -5.48 -3.50
CA LYS A 160 -18.58 -6.31 -2.31
C LYS A 160 -17.16 -6.52 -1.76
N THR A 161 -17.08 -7.01 -0.54
CA THR A 161 -15.82 -7.37 0.13
C THR A 161 -14.89 -8.18 -0.77
N GLY A 162 -13.61 -7.85 -0.76
CA GLY A 162 -12.55 -8.42 -1.59
C GLY A 162 -12.35 -7.70 -2.92
N MET A 163 -13.30 -6.84 -3.36
CA MET A 163 -13.15 -6.10 -4.63
C MET A 163 -12.18 -4.92 -4.51
N GLY A 164 -12.02 -4.33 -3.33
CA GLY A 164 -10.97 -3.36 -3.06
C GLY A 164 -9.58 -3.97 -3.26
N GLN A 165 -9.32 -5.12 -2.62
CA GLN A 165 -8.06 -5.85 -2.77
C GLN A 165 -7.86 -6.36 -4.20
N GLY A 166 -8.92 -6.83 -4.87
CA GLY A 166 -8.87 -7.20 -6.29
C GLY A 166 -8.42 -6.04 -7.17
N THR A 167 -8.96 -4.84 -6.94
CA THR A 167 -8.57 -3.63 -7.66
C THR A 167 -7.13 -3.21 -7.33
N LYS A 168 -6.71 -3.36 -6.07
CA LYS A 168 -5.31 -3.13 -5.68
C LYS A 168 -4.37 -4.09 -6.41
N ALA A 169 -4.73 -5.35 -6.58
CA ALA A 169 -3.93 -6.29 -7.36
C ALA A 169 -3.76 -5.82 -8.82
N VAL A 170 -4.83 -5.32 -9.47
CA VAL A 170 -4.74 -4.72 -10.82
C VAL A 170 -3.74 -3.55 -10.82
N ASN A 171 -3.81 -2.66 -9.82
CA ASN A 171 -2.84 -1.55 -9.70
C ASN A 171 -1.40 -2.06 -9.61
N GLN A 172 -1.13 -3.08 -8.78
CA GLN A 172 0.23 -3.60 -8.57
C GLN A 172 0.78 -4.29 -9.83
N ILE A 173 -0.07 -5.00 -10.57
CA ILE A 173 0.29 -5.59 -11.89
C ILE A 173 0.70 -4.50 -12.87
N MET A 174 -0.06 -3.40 -12.94
CA MET A 174 0.27 -2.26 -13.81
C MET A 174 1.56 -1.57 -13.39
N VAL A 175 1.78 -1.40 -12.08
CA VAL A 175 3.04 -0.83 -11.56
C VAL A 175 4.24 -1.68 -11.98
N ALA A 176 4.14 -3.01 -11.92
CA ALA A 176 5.20 -3.92 -12.37
C ALA A 176 5.51 -3.72 -13.87
N GLY A 177 4.48 -3.70 -14.72
CA GLY A 177 4.65 -3.50 -16.17
C GLY A 177 5.25 -2.13 -16.52
N ILE A 178 4.79 -1.07 -15.84
CA ILE A 178 5.33 0.29 -16.02
C ILE A 178 6.80 0.35 -15.59
N ASN A 179 7.13 -0.23 -14.42
CA ASN A 179 8.51 -0.25 -13.93
C ASN A 179 9.44 -1.00 -14.89
N GLN A 180 9.03 -2.17 -15.39
CA GLN A 180 9.79 -2.91 -16.42
C GLN A 180 10.02 -2.06 -17.65
N ALA A 181 8.96 -1.50 -18.23
CA ALA A 181 9.05 -0.71 -19.46
C ALA A 181 9.94 0.53 -19.31
N VAL A 182 9.81 1.27 -18.20
CA VAL A 182 10.58 2.50 -17.98
C VAL A 182 12.05 2.19 -17.73
N THR A 183 12.36 1.20 -16.88
CA THR A 183 13.75 0.85 -16.55
C THR A 183 14.48 0.25 -17.74
N GLU A 184 13.83 -0.59 -18.55
CA GLU A 184 14.37 -1.16 -19.78
C GLU A 184 14.63 -0.06 -20.83
N ALA A 185 13.66 0.83 -21.06
CA ALA A 185 13.80 1.91 -22.05
C ALA A 185 14.93 2.90 -21.68
N LEU A 186 15.07 3.25 -20.39
CA LEU A 186 16.14 4.16 -19.96
C LEU A 186 17.52 3.46 -19.97
N ALA A 187 17.59 2.15 -19.71
CA ALA A 187 18.83 1.38 -19.86
C ALA A 187 19.25 1.31 -21.35
N PHE A 188 18.31 1.08 -22.25
CA PHE A 188 18.56 1.15 -23.69
C PHE A 188 19.04 2.55 -24.12
N ALA A 189 18.36 3.61 -23.68
CA ALA A 189 18.76 4.98 -23.99
C ALA A 189 20.18 5.29 -23.52
N GLN A 190 20.58 4.77 -22.34
CA GLN A 190 21.94 4.90 -21.83
C GLN A 190 22.96 4.14 -22.70
N ALA A 191 22.65 2.92 -23.13
CA ALA A 191 23.51 2.13 -24.00
C ALA A 191 23.72 2.80 -25.37
N GLU A 192 22.68 3.46 -25.91
CA GLU A 192 22.75 4.26 -27.14
C GLU A 192 23.47 5.62 -26.96
N GLY A 193 23.92 5.96 -25.74
CA GLY A 193 24.59 7.22 -25.45
C GLY A 193 23.68 8.45 -25.55
N LEU A 194 22.36 8.27 -25.42
CA LEU A 194 21.40 9.36 -25.49
C LEU A 194 21.43 10.24 -24.22
N PRO A 195 21.15 11.54 -24.31
CA PRO A 195 21.06 12.43 -23.16
C PRO A 195 19.78 12.13 -22.36
N LEU A 196 19.91 11.33 -21.28
CA LEU A 196 18.79 10.74 -20.52
C LEU A 196 17.76 11.77 -20.04
N GLU A 197 18.21 12.95 -19.58
CA GLU A 197 17.30 14.02 -19.14
C GLU A 197 16.38 14.48 -20.29
N LYS A 198 16.93 14.63 -21.50
CA LYS A 198 16.13 15.03 -22.69
C LYS A 198 15.22 13.90 -23.16
N VAL A 199 15.66 12.64 -23.02
CA VAL A 199 14.81 11.47 -23.32
C VAL A 199 13.62 11.46 -22.38
N ILE A 200 13.83 11.65 -21.07
CA ILE A 200 12.75 11.71 -20.08
C ILE A 200 11.78 12.86 -20.42
N GLU A 201 12.30 14.06 -20.67
CA GLU A 201 11.50 15.26 -20.99
C GLU A 201 10.60 15.02 -22.22
N VAL A 202 11.14 14.50 -23.32
CA VAL A 202 10.36 14.31 -24.54
C VAL A 202 9.36 13.17 -24.43
N VAL A 203 9.72 12.08 -23.74
CA VAL A 203 8.84 10.91 -23.57
C VAL A 203 7.71 11.22 -22.59
N ALA A 204 7.98 11.96 -21.50
CA ALA A 204 6.97 12.36 -20.52
C ALA A 204 5.79 13.12 -21.15
N GLY A 205 6.04 13.94 -22.17
CA GLY A 205 5.01 14.69 -22.91
C GLY A 205 4.20 13.87 -23.92
N GLY A 206 4.55 12.61 -24.16
CA GLY A 206 3.95 11.75 -25.18
C GLY A 206 3.05 10.64 -24.64
N ALA A 207 2.64 9.74 -25.55
CA ALA A 207 1.77 8.60 -25.22
C ALA A 207 2.42 7.58 -24.24
N ALA A 208 3.75 7.55 -24.16
CA ALA A 208 4.50 6.72 -23.23
C ALA A 208 4.73 7.40 -21.87
N GLY A 209 4.35 8.67 -21.72
CA GLY A 209 4.43 9.42 -20.47
C GLY A 209 3.62 8.75 -19.36
N ASN A 210 4.19 8.69 -18.17
CA ASN A 210 3.54 8.09 -17.01
C ASN A 210 4.15 8.63 -15.72
N TRP A 211 3.40 8.51 -14.62
CA TRP A 211 3.80 9.03 -13.31
C TRP A 211 5.17 8.50 -12.85
N PHE A 212 5.47 7.23 -13.11
CA PHE A 212 6.73 6.61 -12.66
C PHE A 212 7.95 7.21 -13.38
N LEU A 213 7.84 7.43 -14.68
CA LEU A 213 8.88 8.12 -15.47
C LEU A 213 9.11 9.53 -14.93
N ASP A 214 8.04 10.31 -14.70
CA ASP A 214 8.12 11.68 -14.23
C ASP A 214 8.79 11.81 -12.85
N HIS A 215 8.46 10.87 -11.92
CA HIS A 215 8.87 10.96 -10.51
C HIS A 215 10.10 10.12 -10.18
N ARG A 216 10.48 9.15 -11.01
CA ARG A 216 11.60 8.23 -10.75
C ARG A 216 12.64 8.21 -11.88
N GLY A 217 12.29 8.69 -13.07
CA GLY A 217 13.19 8.63 -14.22
C GLY A 217 14.54 9.27 -13.96
N LEU A 218 14.56 10.51 -13.50
CA LEU A 218 15.80 11.23 -13.24
C LEU A 218 16.60 10.62 -12.09
N SER A 219 15.96 10.36 -10.94
CA SER A 219 16.64 9.81 -9.77
C SER A 219 17.28 8.44 -10.04
N MET A 220 16.58 7.54 -10.76
CA MET A 220 17.16 6.23 -11.09
C MET A 220 18.35 6.33 -12.05
N THR A 221 18.36 7.27 -13.00
CA THR A 221 19.52 7.49 -13.89
C THR A 221 20.73 8.05 -13.14
N GLN A 222 20.50 8.72 -12.00
CA GLN A 222 21.52 9.22 -11.08
C GLN A 222 21.91 8.20 -9.97
N GLN A 223 21.41 6.96 -10.05
CA GLN A 223 21.62 5.90 -9.06
C GLN A 223 21.08 6.24 -7.67
N ASP A 224 20.08 7.12 -7.58
CA ASP A 224 19.37 7.44 -6.33
C ASP A 224 18.07 6.64 -6.25
N PHE A 225 18.02 5.69 -5.31
CA PHE A 225 16.92 4.75 -5.11
C PHE A 225 16.28 4.92 -3.73
N GLN A 226 16.18 6.16 -3.24
CA GLN A 226 15.48 6.46 -1.98
C GLN A 226 14.02 5.97 -2.05
N PRO A 227 13.55 5.17 -1.07
CA PRO A 227 12.31 4.42 -1.20
C PRO A 227 11.06 5.29 -1.04
N GLY A 228 10.36 5.57 -2.12
CA GLY A 228 8.94 5.95 -2.10
C GLY A 228 8.04 4.72 -2.02
N PHE A 229 8.48 3.61 -2.63
CA PHE A 229 7.86 2.29 -2.50
C PHE A 229 8.95 1.20 -2.52
N LYS A 230 9.15 0.52 -1.40
CA LYS A 230 10.20 -0.49 -1.27
C LYS A 230 10.00 -1.68 -2.20
N LEU A 231 11.08 -2.10 -2.86
CA LEU A 231 11.14 -3.24 -3.77
C LEU A 231 10.61 -4.52 -3.08
N GLY A 232 11.04 -4.81 -1.87
CA GLY A 232 10.59 -5.98 -1.12
C GLY A 232 9.09 -5.97 -0.81
N LEU A 233 8.47 -4.79 -0.64
CA LEU A 233 7.01 -4.68 -0.44
C LEU A 233 6.25 -4.91 -1.76
N HIS A 234 6.74 -4.37 -2.87
CA HIS A 234 6.12 -4.63 -4.18
C HIS A 234 6.27 -6.10 -4.58
N HIS A 235 7.43 -6.71 -4.33
CA HIS A 235 7.63 -8.14 -4.52
C HIS A 235 6.60 -8.99 -3.76
N LYS A 236 6.36 -8.67 -2.48
CA LYS A 236 5.28 -9.31 -1.69
C LYS A 236 3.91 -9.11 -2.35
N ASP A 237 3.59 -7.90 -2.79
CA ASP A 237 2.31 -7.58 -3.43
C ASP A 237 2.14 -8.37 -4.75
N LEU A 238 3.20 -8.53 -5.54
CA LEU A 238 3.17 -9.33 -6.77
C LEU A 238 2.98 -10.82 -6.51
N LYS A 239 3.52 -11.37 -5.42
CA LYS A 239 3.21 -12.74 -4.97
C LYS A 239 1.74 -12.94 -4.60
N ILE A 240 1.11 -11.93 -3.99
CA ILE A 240 -0.33 -11.92 -3.76
C ILE A 240 -1.07 -11.94 -5.10
N CYS A 241 -0.68 -11.09 -6.07
CA CYS A 241 -1.28 -11.08 -7.42
C CYS A 241 -1.15 -12.45 -8.12
N GLN A 242 0.02 -13.08 -8.04
CA GLN A 242 0.27 -14.41 -8.62
C GLN A 242 -0.64 -15.47 -7.98
N SER A 243 -0.78 -15.45 -6.64
CA SER A 243 -1.68 -16.37 -5.93
C SER A 243 -3.15 -16.15 -6.30
N MET A 244 -3.58 -14.90 -6.49
CA MET A 244 -4.94 -14.57 -6.92
C MET A 244 -5.19 -14.98 -8.37
N ALA A 245 -4.23 -14.78 -9.27
CA ALA A 245 -4.29 -15.17 -10.67
C ALA A 245 -4.40 -16.69 -10.84
N ALA A 246 -3.66 -17.47 -10.05
CA ALA A 246 -3.72 -18.94 -10.08
C ALA A 246 -5.13 -19.49 -9.81
N LYS A 247 -5.89 -18.84 -8.91
CA LYS A 247 -7.29 -19.23 -8.63
C LYS A 247 -8.23 -18.98 -9.80
N ASN A 248 -7.92 -18.00 -10.64
CA ASN A 248 -8.75 -17.60 -11.79
C ASN A 248 -8.18 -18.09 -13.12
N LEU A 249 -7.13 -18.91 -13.11
CA LEU A 249 -6.42 -19.43 -14.29
C LEU A 249 -5.92 -18.29 -15.21
N ALA A 250 -5.61 -17.11 -14.64
CA ALA A 250 -5.07 -15.98 -15.39
C ALA A 250 -3.54 -16.08 -15.48
N SER A 251 -2.97 -15.80 -16.67
CA SER A 251 -1.52 -15.71 -16.87
C SER A 251 -1.05 -14.28 -16.67
N LEU A 252 0.06 -14.12 -15.94
CA LEU A 252 0.68 -12.83 -15.63
C LEU A 252 2.18 -12.83 -15.97
N PRO A 253 2.57 -13.00 -17.26
CA PRO A 253 4.00 -13.17 -17.63
C PRO A 253 4.86 -11.96 -17.22
N GLY A 254 4.35 -10.73 -17.28
CA GLY A 254 5.07 -9.53 -16.84
C GLY A 254 5.32 -9.52 -15.33
N VAL A 255 4.37 -10.06 -14.53
CA VAL A 255 4.55 -10.22 -13.07
C VAL A 255 5.59 -11.30 -12.78
N GLU A 256 5.54 -12.43 -13.51
CA GLU A 256 6.48 -13.53 -13.35
C GLU A 256 7.92 -13.06 -13.64
N GLN A 257 8.14 -12.31 -14.71
CA GLN A 257 9.44 -11.74 -15.01
C GLN A 257 9.89 -10.75 -13.91
N THR A 258 9.00 -9.86 -13.49
CA THR A 258 9.34 -8.89 -12.43
C THR A 258 9.69 -9.57 -11.10
N LEU A 259 9.03 -10.68 -10.76
CA LEU A 259 9.36 -11.46 -9.57
C LEU A 259 10.77 -12.09 -9.68
N LEU A 260 11.14 -12.61 -10.85
CA LEU A 260 12.50 -13.16 -11.06
C LEU A 260 13.56 -12.06 -10.90
N ASP A 261 13.37 -10.91 -11.51
CA ASP A 261 14.27 -9.77 -11.44
C ASP A 261 14.40 -9.25 -9.98
N TYR A 262 13.27 -9.17 -9.26
CA TYR A 262 13.27 -8.75 -7.87
C TYR A 262 13.90 -9.78 -6.93
N ASP A 263 13.72 -11.08 -7.18
CA ASP A 263 14.39 -12.13 -6.41
C ASP A 263 15.92 -12.01 -6.49
N GLU A 264 16.47 -11.59 -7.66
CA GLU A 264 17.90 -11.32 -7.84
C GLU A 264 18.34 -10.11 -7.02
N LEU A 265 17.65 -8.98 -7.17
CA LEU A 265 17.97 -7.75 -6.44
C LEU A 265 17.83 -7.90 -4.92
N ILE A 266 16.85 -8.68 -4.45
CA ILE A 266 16.68 -8.99 -3.01
C ILE A 266 17.87 -9.80 -2.49
N LYS A 267 18.36 -10.80 -3.24
CA LYS A 267 19.56 -11.57 -2.87
C LYS A 267 20.81 -10.71 -2.78
N GLU A 268 20.88 -9.66 -3.58
CA GLU A 268 21.97 -8.67 -3.55
C GLU A 268 21.83 -7.62 -2.42
N GLY A 269 20.70 -7.62 -1.68
CA GLY A 269 20.49 -6.74 -0.53
C GLY A 269 19.71 -5.47 -0.82
N PHE A 270 19.08 -5.33 -2.01
CA PHE A 270 18.35 -4.12 -2.42
C PHE A 270 16.85 -4.12 -2.07
N ALA A 271 16.40 -5.02 -1.20
CA ALA A 271 14.99 -5.13 -0.81
C ALA A 271 14.38 -3.84 -0.23
N ASP A 272 15.20 -3.03 0.42
CA ASP A 272 14.80 -1.77 1.08
C ASP A 272 14.91 -0.53 0.17
N GLU A 273 15.49 -0.66 -1.03
CA GLU A 273 15.51 0.40 -2.04
C GLU A 273 14.14 0.58 -2.71
N ASP A 274 13.98 1.69 -3.43
CA ASP A 274 12.80 1.94 -4.27
C ASP A 274 12.65 0.90 -5.39
N ILE A 275 11.44 0.63 -5.85
CA ILE A 275 11.17 -0.29 -6.96
C ILE A 275 11.94 0.08 -8.24
N SER A 276 12.34 1.35 -8.40
CA SER A 276 13.19 1.84 -9.49
C SER A 276 14.60 1.22 -9.48
N ALA A 277 15.02 0.57 -8.39
CA ALA A 277 16.26 -0.20 -8.33
C ALA A 277 16.34 -1.33 -9.37
N LEU A 278 15.21 -1.71 -9.99
CA LEU A 278 15.18 -2.59 -11.17
C LEU A 278 16.09 -2.09 -12.29
N PHE A 279 16.30 -0.79 -12.41
CA PHE A 279 17.21 -0.17 -13.36
C PHE A 279 18.65 -0.70 -13.24
N ARG A 280 19.11 -1.05 -12.01
CA ARG A 280 20.45 -1.66 -11.79
C ARG A 280 20.64 -2.93 -12.61
N LEU A 281 19.61 -3.78 -12.66
CA LEU A 281 19.67 -5.04 -13.41
C LEU A 281 19.64 -4.77 -14.91
N LYS A 282 18.75 -3.92 -15.38
CA LYS A 282 18.62 -3.58 -16.82
C LYS A 282 19.88 -2.93 -17.41
N GLN A 283 20.60 -2.13 -16.62
CA GLN A 283 21.90 -1.57 -17.03
C GLN A 283 22.96 -2.65 -17.25
N ARG A 284 23.02 -3.66 -16.39
CA ARG A 284 24.01 -4.76 -16.52
C ARG A 284 23.74 -5.60 -17.76
N GLU A 285 22.48 -5.93 -18.01
CA GLU A 285 22.04 -6.69 -19.18
C GLU A 285 22.40 -5.96 -20.48
N SER A 286 22.18 -4.63 -20.52
CA SER A 286 22.51 -3.79 -21.67
C SER A 286 24.02 -3.59 -21.89
N SER A 287 24.87 -3.80 -20.87
CA SER A 287 26.33 -3.64 -20.95
C SER A 287 27.06 -4.94 -21.27
N ALA A 288 26.37 -6.08 -21.22
CA ALA A 288 26.95 -7.42 -21.44
C ALA A 288 26.78 -7.93 -22.88
N GLY A 289 26.11 -7.20 -23.77
CA GLY A 289 25.93 -7.47 -25.20
C GLY A 289 26.79 -6.56 -26.05
#